data_0603f9672780f93383ca88aa8b93cca1
#
_entry.id   0603f9672780f93383ca88aa8b93cca1
#
_cell.length_a   1.000
_cell.length_b   1.000
_cell.length_c   1.000
_cell.angle_alpha   90.00
_cell.angle_beta   90.00
_cell.angle_gamma   90.00
#
_symmetry.space_group_name_H-M   'P 1'
#
loop_
_entity.id
_entity.type
_entity.pdbx_description
1 polymer ?
#
loop_
_entity_poly.entity_id
_entity_poly.type
_entity_poly.pdbx_seq_one_letter_code
_entity_poly.pdbx_strand_id
1 'polypeptide(L)'
;CADRYLQPLYELMKEEFLRSRYAHGDETRVQVIDEPEQKGSTQNWMWVYLTDEYSGAPRMVLFQYERTRAGYHPVEFLGDQYQGYFTCDGYQAYHSLPERITVTGCMAHARRRFDESLTVLKKDFTKEQLKETTAYQAMARIGMFYKIEEMIRDKSPEERYEERQKQAKPLLEAFFCLLYTSDAADDT
;
A
#
# COMPACT_ATOMS: atom_id res chain seq x y z
N CYS A 1 8.39 8.49 -32.11
CA CYS A 1 9.41 8.92 -31.12
C CYS A 1 9.31 8.11 -29.83
N ALA A 2 8.12 7.95 -29.23
CA ALA A 2 7.97 7.24 -27.97
C ALA A 2 8.50 5.79 -28.06
N ASP A 3 8.04 5.00 -29.01
CA ASP A 3 8.42 3.58 -29.15
C ASP A 3 9.93 3.39 -29.42
N ARG A 4 10.54 4.34 -30.09
CA ARG A 4 11.96 4.21 -30.44
C ARG A 4 12.92 4.62 -29.32
N TYR A 5 12.54 5.59 -28.50
CA TYR A 5 13.45 6.18 -27.51
C TYR A 5 12.98 6.02 -26.05
N LEU A 6 11.67 6.14 -25.80
CA LEU A 6 11.13 6.05 -24.45
C LEU A 6 10.81 4.63 -24.05
N GLN A 7 10.31 3.79 -24.96
CA GLN A 7 9.98 2.42 -24.64
C GLN A 7 11.21 1.61 -24.20
N PRO A 8 12.37 1.65 -24.88
CA PRO A 8 13.57 0.97 -24.38
C PRO A 8 14.04 1.45 -23.00
N LEU A 9 13.87 2.75 -22.70
CA LEU A 9 14.17 3.28 -21.38
C LEU A 9 13.21 2.75 -20.33
N TYR A 10 11.92 2.71 -20.64
CA TYR A 10 10.90 2.16 -19.75
C TYR A 10 11.17 0.66 -19.45
N GLU A 11 11.51 -0.13 -20.45
CA GLU A 11 11.82 -1.55 -20.28
C GLU A 11 13.07 -1.74 -19.39
N LEU A 12 14.10 -0.94 -19.59
CA LEU A 12 15.29 -0.96 -18.72
C LEU A 12 14.93 -0.60 -17.27
N MET A 13 14.11 0.43 -17.07
CA MET A 13 13.61 0.79 -15.74
C MET A 13 12.79 -0.34 -15.11
N LYS A 14 11.96 -1.01 -15.90
CA LYS A 14 11.19 -2.17 -15.45
C LYS A 14 12.08 -3.35 -15.06
N GLU A 15 13.12 -3.63 -15.84
CA GLU A 15 14.11 -4.66 -15.48
C GLU A 15 14.80 -4.36 -14.14
N GLU A 16 15.21 -3.12 -13.92
CA GLU A 16 15.80 -2.69 -12.64
C GLU A 16 14.78 -2.74 -11.50
N PHE A 17 13.52 -2.36 -11.75
CA PHE A 17 12.44 -2.49 -10.79
C PHE A 17 12.26 -3.95 -10.33
N LEU A 18 12.25 -4.90 -11.27
CA LEU A 18 12.03 -6.32 -10.98
C LEU A 18 13.17 -6.97 -10.17
N ARG A 19 14.34 -6.32 -10.07
CA ARG A 19 15.46 -6.74 -9.21
C ARG A 19 15.31 -6.24 -7.76
N SER A 20 14.33 -5.37 -7.50
CA SER A 20 14.11 -4.81 -6.16
C SER A 20 13.62 -5.88 -5.18
N ARG A 21 14.01 -5.73 -3.91
CA ARG A 21 13.53 -6.60 -2.81
C ARG A 21 12.22 -6.12 -2.22
N TYR A 22 11.95 -4.82 -2.33
CA TYR A 22 10.75 -4.17 -1.81
C TYR A 22 10.17 -3.27 -2.89
N ALA A 23 8.90 -3.47 -3.18
CA ALA A 23 8.17 -2.64 -4.12
C ALA A 23 6.78 -2.30 -3.56
N HIS A 24 6.18 -1.27 -4.12
CA HIS A 24 4.84 -0.85 -3.78
C HIS A 24 3.99 -0.77 -5.05
N GLY A 25 2.72 -1.06 -4.92
CA GLY A 25 1.74 -0.90 -6.00
C GLY A 25 0.45 -0.29 -5.49
N ASP A 26 -0.13 0.52 -6.35
CA ASP A 26 -1.45 1.11 -6.16
C ASP A 26 -2.09 1.36 -7.52
N GLU A 27 -3.39 1.55 -7.60
CA GLU A 27 -4.06 1.91 -8.82
C GLU A 27 -5.08 3.03 -8.59
N THR A 28 -5.17 3.91 -9.55
CA THR A 28 -6.11 5.03 -9.52
C THR A 28 -6.95 5.09 -10.79
N ARG A 29 -8.17 5.60 -10.65
CA ARG A 29 -9.05 5.82 -11.80
C ARG A 29 -8.57 7.01 -12.60
N VAL A 30 -8.57 6.85 -13.92
CA VAL A 30 -8.33 7.93 -14.87
C VAL A 30 -9.52 8.04 -15.83
N GLN A 31 -9.97 9.25 -16.06
CA GLN A 31 -11.01 9.51 -17.04
C GLN A 31 -10.38 9.70 -18.41
N VAL A 32 -10.84 8.94 -19.39
CA VAL A 32 -10.42 9.05 -20.78
C VAL A 32 -11.61 9.46 -21.63
N ILE A 33 -11.45 10.53 -22.41
CA ILE A 33 -12.55 11.14 -23.18
C ILE A 33 -12.75 10.40 -24.52
N ASP A 34 -11.67 10.09 -25.22
CA ASP A 34 -11.69 9.46 -26.54
C ASP A 34 -10.85 8.18 -26.54
N GLU A 35 -11.32 7.16 -25.85
CA GLU A 35 -10.70 5.85 -25.87
C GLU A 35 -11.06 5.12 -27.18
N PRO A 36 -10.10 4.63 -27.98
CA PRO A 36 -10.38 3.83 -29.15
C PRO A 36 -11.31 2.66 -28.81
N GLU A 37 -12.32 2.42 -29.66
CA GLU A 37 -13.30 1.34 -29.50
C GLU A 37 -14.30 1.49 -28.35
N GLN A 38 -14.23 2.57 -27.56
CA GLN A 38 -15.20 2.89 -26.52
C GLN A 38 -15.90 4.21 -26.83
N LYS A 39 -17.23 4.21 -26.82
CA LYS A 39 -18.01 5.42 -27.06
C LYS A 39 -18.19 6.21 -25.76
N GLY A 40 -17.82 7.49 -25.80
CA GLY A 40 -18.00 8.42 -24.68
C GLY A 40 -16.85 8.39 -23.67
N SER A 41 -17.07 9.07 -22.54
CA SER A 41 -16.10 9.12 -21.45
C SER A 41 -16.07 7.79 -20.70
N THR A 42 -14.90 7.19 -20.59
CA THR A 42 -14.68 5.93 -19.88
C THR A 42 -13.79 6.12 -18.66
N GLN A 43 -14.03 5.31 -17.64
CA GLN A 43 -13.14 5.21 -16.50
C GLN A 43 -12.18 4.04 -16.72
N ASN A 44 -10.92 4.39 -16.87
CA ASN A 44 -9.83 3.42 -17.00
C ASN A 44 -8.91 3.53 -15.77
N TRP A 45 -7.81 2.84 -15.75
CA TRP A 45 -6.97 2.69 -14.57
C TRP A 45 -5.52 3.03 -14.89
N MET A 46 -4.90 3.75 -13.99
CA MET A 46 -3.45 3.94 -13.95
C MET A 46 -2.89 3.14 -12.79
N TRP A 47 -2.17 2.09 -13.10
CA TRP A 47 -1.39 1.31 -12.15
C TRP A 47 -0.07 2.02 -11.92
N VAL A 48 0.34 2.08 -10.66
CA VAL A 48 1.56 2.76 -10.24
C VAL A 48 2.40 1.76 -9.47
N TYR A 49 3.64 1.59 -9.89
CA TYR A 49 4.61 0.72 -9.25
C TYR A 49 5.81 1.56 -8.83
N LEU A 50 6.25 1.45 -7.59
CA LEU A 50 7.37 2.23 -7.10
C LEU A 50 8.34 1.40 -6.25
N THR A 51 9.61 1.79 -6.31
CA THR A 51 10.66 1.37 -5.40
C THR A 51 11.07 2.52 -4.50
N ASP A 52 11.54 2.21 -3.31
CA ASP A 52 12.05 3.18 -2.35
C ASP A 52 13.57 3.03 -2.16
N GLU A 53 14.13 3.82 -1.27
CA GLU A 53 15.56 3.83 -0.93
C GLU A 53 16.04 2.55 -0.25
N TYR A 54 15.14 1.71 0.27
CA TYR A 54 15.45 0.45 0.96
C TYR A 54 15.29 -0.77 0.05
N SER A 55 14.81 -0.56 -1.17
CA SER A 55 14.44 -1.63 -2.11
C SER A 55 15.63 -2.42 -2.66
N GLY A 56 16.85 -1.89 -2.53
CA GLY A 56 18.05 -2.43 -3.19
C GLY A 56 18.13 -2.12 -4.68
N ALA A 57 17.21 -1.31 -5.20
CA ALA A 57 17.17 -0.80 -6.57
C ALA A 57 17.10 0.74 -6.56
N PRO A 58 17.38 1.42 -7.66
CA PRO A 58 17.17 2.86 -7.78
C PRO A 58 15.72 3.25 -7.45
N ARG A 59 15.54 4.38 -6.78
CA ARG A 59 14.20 4.92 -6.53
C ARG A 59 13.55 5.32 -7.85
N MET A 60 12.44 4.68 -8.18
CA MET A 60 11.72 4.94 -9.43
C MET A 60 10.21 4.78 -9.25
N VAL A 61 9.46 5.39 -10.16
CA VAL A 61 8.01 5.22 -10.26
C VAL A 61 7.69 4.87 -11.70
N LEU A 62 6.98 3.77 -11.90
CA LEU A 62 6.52 3.29 -13.19
C LEU A 62 5.00 3.38 -13.24
N PHE A 63 4.49 3.82 -14.37
CA PHE A 63 3.05 3.93 -14.63
C PHE A 63 2.65 2.98 -15.74
N GLN A 64 1.54 2.29 -15.55
CA GLN A 64 0.94 1.40 -16.54
C GLN A 64 -0.54 1.77 -16.67
N TYR A 65 -0.93 2.17 -17.88
CA TYR A 65 -2.32 2.45 -18.22
C TYR A 65 -3.04 1.17 -18.60
N GLU A 66 -4.24 0.96 -18.02
CA GLU A 66 -5.06 -0.20 -18.30
C GLU A 66 -6.55 0.16 -18.39
N ARG A 67 -7.28 -0.55 -19.24
CA ARG A 67 -8.73 -0.35 -19.40
C ARG A 67 -9.54 -0.94 -18.24
N THR A 68 -8.96 -1.82 -17.46
CA THR A 68 -9.64 -2.54 -16.39
C THR A 68 -8.84 -2.51 -15.08
N ARG A 69 -9.50 -2.82 -13.98
CA ARG A 69 -8.88 -3.06 -12.67
C ARG A 69 -8.64 -4.55 -12.42
N ALA A 70 -8.42 -5.33 -13.46
CA ALA A 70 -8.31 -6.78 -13.33
C ALA A 70 -7.01 -7.19 -12.60
N GLY A 71 -7.10 -8.22 -11.76
CA GLY A 71 -5.97 -8.69 -10.94
C GLY A 71 -4.82 -9.30 -11.73
N TYR A 72 -5.01 -9.61 -13.00
CA TYR A 72 -3.91 -10.11 -13.84
C TYR A 72 -2.89 -9.02 -14.19
N HIS A 73 -3.25 -7.72 -14.17
CA HIS A 73 -2.31 -6.65 -14.50
C HIS A 73 -1.06 -6.61 -13.59
N PRO A 74 -1.18 -6.62 -12.25
CA PRO A 74 0.01 -6.71 -11.41
C PRO A 74 0.74 -8.04 -11.55
N VAL A 75 0.05 -9.14 -11.85
CA VAL A 75 0.69 -10.43 -12.12
C VAL A 75 1.56 -10.37 -13.38
N GLU A 76 1.05 -9.82 -14.47
CA GLU A 76 1.78 -9.65 -15.74
C GLU A 76 2.91 -8.62 -15.62
N PHE A 77 2.69 -7.52 -14.87
CA PHE A 77 3.72 -6.51 -14.67
C PHE A 77 4.91 -7.07 -13.91
N LEU A 78 4.67 -7.76 -12.79
CA LEU A 78 5.72 -8.35 -11.95
C LEU A 78 6.34 -9.60 -12.60
N GLY A 79 5.59 -10.27 -13.48
CA GLY A 79 6.06 -11.44 -14.23
C GLY A 79 6.60 -12.55 -13.34
N ASP A 80 7.39 -13.46 -13.94
CA ASP A 80 8.01 -14.56 -13.21
C ASP A 80 9.33 -14.18 -12.52
N GLN A 81 9.84 -12.99 -12.80
CA GLN A 81 11.16 -12.55 -12.34
C GLN A 81 11.12 -11.89 -10.96
N TYR A 82 10.03 -11.23 -10.60
CA TYR A 82 9.95 -10.54 -9.32
C TYR A 82 9.81 -11.52 -8.16
N GLN A 83 10.68 -11.35 -7.18
CA GLN A 83 10.66 -12.09 -5.92
C GLN A 83 11.00 -11.14 -4.78
N GLY A 84 10.08 -10.99 -3.82
CA GLY A 84 10.29 -10.07 -2.70
C GLY A 84 9.00 -9.68 -2.01
N TYR A 85 9.03 -8.51 -1.41
CA TYR A 85 7.88 -7.94 -0.70
C TYR A 85 7.18 -6.91 -1.58
N PHE A 86 5.87 -7.04 -1.68
CA PHE A 86 5.05 -6.11 -2.43
C PHE A 86 3.99 -5.48 -1.53
N THR A 87 4.11 -4.18 -1.28
CA THR A 87 3.20 -3.44 -0.42
C THR A 87 2.09 -2.81 -1.26
N CYS A 88 0.85 -3.12 -0.92
CA CYS A 88 -0.33 -2.59 -1.61
C CYS A 88 -1.48 -2.30 -0.62
N ASP A 89 -2.61 -1.85 -1.14
CA ASP A 89 -3.83 -1.76 -0.36
C ASP A 89 -4.46 -3.15 -0.14
N GLY A 90 -5.61 -3.20 0.51
CA GLY A 90 -6.36 -4.45 0.74
C GLY A 90 -7.20 -4.90 -0.47
N TYR A 91 -6.94 -4.44 -1.68
CA TYR A 91 -7.68 -4.87 -2.85
C TYR A 91 -7.43 -6.34 -3.18
N GLN A 92 -8.52 -7.09 -3.36
CA GLN A 92 -8.47 -8.55 -3.52
C GLN A 92 -7.61 -9.02 -4.71
N ALA A 93 -7.46 -8.19 -5.74
CA ALA A 93 -6.63 -8.53 -6.90
C ALA A 93 -5.18 -8.87 -6.55
N TYR A 94 -4.62 -8.24 -5.53
CA TYR A 94 -3.25 -8.52 -5.09
C TYR A 94 -3.08 -9.88 -4.39
N HIS A 95 -4.18 -10.51 -3.95
CA HIS A 95 -4.14 -11.87 -3.39
C HIS A 95 -3.93 -12.96 -4.46
N SER A 96 -4.03 -12.62 -5.75
CA SER A 96 -3.71 -13.51 -6.86
C SER A 96 -2.23 -13.52 -7.24
N LEU A 97 -1.40 -12.71 -6.58
CA LEU A 97 0.04 -12.70 -6.81
C LEU A 97 0.67 -14.05 -6.41
N PRO A 98 1.67 -14.53 -7.16
CA PRO A 98 2.33 -15.80 -6.88
C PRO A 98 2.98 -15.84 -5.49
N GLU A 99 3.04 -17.03 -4.87
CA GLU A 99 3.58 -17.25 -3.50
C GLU A 99 5.03 -16.76 -3.29
N ARG A 100 5.82 -16.66 -4.37
CA ARG A 100 7.18 -16.07 -4.31
C ARG A 100 7.17 -14.57 -3.95
N ILE A 101 6.00 -13.92 -4.01
CA ILE A 101 5.80 -12.51 -3.68
C ILE A 101 5.08 -12.44 -2.34
N THR A 102 5.74 -11.90 -1.33
CA THR A 102 5.12 -11.65 -0.04
C THR A 102 4.33 -10.35 -0.09
N VAL A 103 3.01 -10.46 -0.15
CA VAL A 103 2.13 -9.29 -0.13
C VAL A 103 2.05 -8.71 1.28
N THR A 104 2.23 -7.41 1.41
CA THR A 104 2.15 -6.68 2.67
C THR A 104 1.14 -5.54 2.58
N GLY A 105 0.40 -5.30 3.67
CA GLY A 105 -0.59 -4.24 3.73
C GLY A 105 0.02 -2.85 3.89
N CYS A 106 -0.50 -1.88 3.17
CA CYS A 106 -0.09 -0.49 3.28
C CYS A 106 -0.72 0.18 4.51
N MET A 107 0.11 0.56 5.48
CA MET A 107 -0.35 1.24 6.70
C MET A 107 -1.01 2.61 6.43
N ALA A 108 -0.63 3.29 5.35
CA ALA A 108 -1.26 4.55 4.95
C ALA A 108 -2.72 4.34 4.50
N HIS A 109 -3.01 3.24 3.80
CA HIS A 109 -4.39 2.87 3.44
C HIS A 109 -5.20 2.45 4.66
N ALA A 110 -4.64 1.64 5.56
CA ALA A 110 -5.28 1.31 6.82
C ALA A 110 -5.62 2.57 7.63
N ARG A 111 -4.66 3.49 7.76
CA ARG A 111 -4.87 4.78 8.43
C ARG A 111 -6.01 5.59 7.81
N ARG A 112 -6.08 5.66 6.48
CA ARG A 112 -7.15 6.38 5.76
C ARG A 112 -8.53 5.82 6.11
N ARG A 113 -8.69 4.48 6.18
CA ARG A 113 -9.96 3.84 6.55
C ARG A 113 -10.46 4.26 7.94
N PHE A 114 -9.55 4.29 8.91
CA PHE A 114 -9.91 4.76 10.26
C PHE A 114 -10.22 6.26 10.31
N ASP A 115 -9.52 7.09 9.53
CA ASP A 115 -9.80 8.53 9.44
C ASP A 115 -11.17 8.81 8.79
N GLU A 116 -11.53 8.06 7.75
CA GLU A 116 -12.85 8.10 7.13
C GLU A 116 -13.95 7.74 8.14
N SER A 117 -13.78 6.66 8.91
CA SER A 117 -14.69 6.28 9.99
C SER A 117 -14.83 7.37 11.04
N LEU A 118 -13.74 7.95 11.51
CA LEU A 118 -13.76 9.06 12.46
C LEU A 118 -14.46 10.30 11.88
N THR A 119 -14.33 10.56 10.59
CA THR A 119 -14.98 11.70 9.94
C THR A 119 -16.50 11.55 9.93
N VAL A 120 -17.00 10.33 9.79
CA VAL A 120 -18.45 10.04 9.93
C VAL A 120 -18.89 10.24 11.38
N LEU A 121 -18.18 9.62 12.33
CA LEU A 121 -18.52 9.64 13.75
C LEU A 121 -18.49 11.05 14.38
N LYS A 122 -17.64 11.95 13.90
CA LYS A 122 -17.55 13.34 14.35
C LYS A 122 -18.85 14.12 14.23
N LYS A 123 -19.81 13.65 13.43
CA LYS A 123 -21.10 14.31 13.26
C LYS A 123 -22.02 14.11 14.47
N ASP A 124 -21.91 12.95 15.12
CA ASP A 124 -22.87 12.50 16.15
C ASP A 124 -22.21 12.32 17.54
N PHE A 125 -20.88 12.31 17.62
CA PHE A 125 -20.14 12.03 18.83
C PHE A 125 -19.42 13.26 19.38
N THR A 126 -19.40 13.40 20.69
CA THR A 126 -18.54 14.37 21.39
C THR A 126 -17.06 13.98 21.27
N LYS A 127 -16.15 14.91 21.60
CA LYS A 127 -14.70 14.62 21.58
C LYS A 127 -14.30 13.51 22.55
N GLU A 128 -14.98 13.42 23.65
CA GLU A 128 -14.77 12.40 24.69
C GLU A 128 -15.23 11.03 24.17
N GLN A 129 -16.43 10.95 23.62
CA GLN A 129 -16.96 9.72 23.02
C GLN A 129 -16.10 9.22 21.85
N LEU A 130 -15.58 10.14 21.01
CA LEU A 130 -14.68 9.76 19.91
C LEU A 130 -13.43 9.05 20.40
N LYS A 131 -12.84 9.45 21.54
CA LYS A 131 -11.64 8.81 22.11
C LYS A 131 -11.85 7.36 22.53
N GLU A 132 -13.08 6.99 22.87
CA GLU A 132 -13.46 5.64 23.24
C GLU A 132 -13.66 4.73 22.02
N THR A 133 -13.78 5.30 20.82
CA THR A 133 -14.00 4.51 19.60
C THR A 133 -12.75 3.75 19.19
N THR A 134 -12.94 2.54 18.65
CA THR A 134 -11.87 1.71 18.05
C THR A 134 -11.11 2.47 16.99
N ALA A 135 -11.80 3.24 16.14
CA ALA A 135 -11.16 4.02 15.09
C ALA A 135 -10.18 5.08 15.65
N TYR A 136 -10.54 5.78 16.73
CA TYR A 136 -9.63 6.74 17.36
C TYR A 136 -8.40 6.06 17.98
N GLN A 137 -8.64 4.96 18.70
CA GLN A 137 -7.56 4.20 19.33
C GLN A 137 -6.62 3.56 18.29
N ALA A 138 -7.17 3.08 17.17
CA ALA A 138 -6.39 2.56 16.04
C ALA A 138 -5.52 3.68 15.42
N MET A 139 -6.10 4.85 15.17
CA MET A 139 -5.36 6.01 14.65
C MET A 139 -4.22 6.44 15.58
N ALA A 140 -4.44 6.42 16.90
CA ALA A 140 -3.41 6.75 17.87
C ALA A 140 -2.24 5.75 17.81
N ARG A 141 -2.54 4.44 17.71
CA ARG A 141 -1.49 3.39 17.58
C ARG A 141 -0.74 3.49 16.26
N ILE A 142 -1.43 3.74 15.15
CA ILE A 142 -0.79 3.97 13.85
C ILE A 142 0.15 5.17 13.93
N GLY A 143 -0.26 6.26 14.59
CA GLY A 143 0.60 7.42 14.85
C GLY A 143 1.86 7.07 15.64
N MET A 144 1.77 6.12 16.59
CA MET A 144 2.94 5.63 17.34
C MET A 144 3.89 4.83 16.44
N PHE A 145 3.40 4.00 15.51
CA PHE A 145 4.26 3.32 14.54
C PHE A 145 5.08 4.32 13.71
N TYR A 146 4.45 5.36 13.19
CA TYR A 146 5.17 6.39 12.44
C TYR A 146 6.24 7.11 13.27
N LYS A 147 5.96 7.38 14.55
CA LYS A 147 6.95 7.97 15.45
C LYS A 147 8.14 7.04 15.71
N ILE A 148 7.89 5.75 15.89
CA ILE A 148 8.96 4.75 16.06
C ILE A 148 9.84 4.73 14.80
N GLU A 149 9.25 4.64 13.62
CA GLU A 149 9.99 4.62 12.36
C GLU A 149 10.79 5.91 12.12
N GLU A 150 10.25 7.06 12.52
CA GLU A 150 10.97 8.33 12.46
C GLU A 150 12.21 8.35 13.38
N MET A 151 12.06 7.86 14.61
CA MET A 151 13.17 7.80 15.58
C MET A 151 14.30 6.85 15.16
N ILE A 152 13.98 5.81 14.40
CA ILE A 152 14.98 4.80 13.99
C ILE A 152 15.44 4.99 12.53
N ARG A 153 15.01 6.03 11.85
CA ARG A 153 15.28 6.26 10.42
C ARG A 153 16.77 6.19 10.08
N ASP A 154 17.60 6.86 10.90
CA ASP A 154 19.03 7.01 10.64
C ASP A 154 19.89 5.90 11.26
N LYS A 155 19.26 4.89 11.88
CA LYS A 155 19.94 3.74 12.47
C LYS A 155 20.30 2.68 11.43
N SER A 156 21.27 1.83 11.73
CA SER A 156 21.61 0.67 10.91
C SER A 156 20.42 -0.29 10.76
N PRO A 157 20.38 -1.16 9.74
CA PRO A 157 19.33 -2.15 9.58
C PRO A 157 19.17 -3.06 10.81
N GLU A 158 20.26 -3.45 11.46
CA GLU A 158 20.31 -4.29 12.65
C GLU A 158 19.69 -3.56 13.85
N GLU A 159 20.12 -2.32 14.09
CA GLU A 159 19.57 -1.48 15.16
C GLU A 159 18.09 -1.18 14.94
N ARG A 160 17.67 -0.94 13.69
CA ARG A 160 16.26 -0.75 13.34
C ARG A 160 15.45 -2.02 13.64
N TYR A 161 15.98 -3.19 13.32
CA TYR A 161 15.34 -4.46 13.63
C TYR A 161 15.16 -4.63 15.16
N GLU A 162 16.21 -4.41 15.94
CA GLU A 162 16.14 -4.52 17.40
C GLU A 162 15.12 -3.56 18.02
N GLU A 163 15.11 -2.31 17.57
CA GLU A 163 14.16 -1.31 18.08
C GLU A 163 12.73 -1.65 17.70
N ARG A 164 12.49 -2.18 16.50
CA ARG A 164 11.17 -2.68 16.10
C ARG A 164 10.72 -3.85 16.97
N GLN A 165 11.62 -4.78 17.31
CA GLN A 165 11.28 -5.87 18.22
C GLN A 165 10.90 -5.34 19.64
N LYS A 166 11.59 -4.32 20.13
CA LYS A 166 11.34 -3.75 21.45
C LYS A 166 10.07 -2.89 21.51
N GLN A 167 9.83 -2.09 20.49
CA GLN A 167 8.79 -1.04 20.52
C GLN A 167 7.62 -1.30 19.59
N ALA A 168 7.88 -1.63 18.32
CA ALA A 168 6.83 -1.79 17.33
C ALA A 168 6.07 -3.11 17.48
N LYS A 169 6.77 -4.21 17.80
CA LYS A 169 6.14 -5.53 17.93
C LYS A 169 5.08 -5.57 19.05
N PRO A 170 5.34 -5.15 20.30
CA PRO A 170 4.30 -5.11 21.33
C PRO A 170 3.14 -4.18 20.97
N LEU A 171 3.44 -3.06 20.31
CA LEU A 171 2.41 -2.15 19.83
C LEU A 171 1.53 -2.79 18.76
N LEU A 172 2.12 -3.60 17.86
CA LEU A 172 1.40 -4.34 16.84
C LEU A 172 0.49 -5.40 17.43
N GLU A 173 0.97 -6.13 18.43
CA GLU A 173 0.17 -7.12 19.16
C GLU A 173 -1.03 -6.46 19.85
N ALA A 174 -0.81 -5.33 20.51
CA ALA A 174 -1.89 -4.54 21.12
C ALA A 174 -2.85 -3.94 20.09
N PHE A 175 -2.37 -3.60 18.89
CA PHE A 175 -3.19 -3.12 17.79
C PHE A 175 -4.12 -4.22 17.27
N PHE A 176 -3.61 -5.41 17.03
CA PHE A 176 -4.43 -6.55 16.61
C PHE A 176 -5.42 -6.96 17.70
N CYS A 177 -5.01 -6.99 18.97
CA CYS A 177 -5.92 -7.25 20.07
C CYS A 177 -7.12 -6.27 20.07
N LEU A 178 -6.87 -4.98 19.86
CA LEU A 178 -7.93 -3.98 19.75
C LEU A 178 -8.91 -4.29 18.61
N LEU A 179 -8.41 -4.67 17.43
CA LEU A 179 -9.27 -4.94 16.27
C LEU A 179 -10.12 -6.20 16.48
N TYR A 180 -9.52 -7.30 16.94
CA TYR A 180 -10.25 -8.56 17.17
C TYR A 180 -11.30 -8.47 18.28
N THR A 181 -11.04 -7.65 19.32
CA THR A 181 -12.04 -7.49 20.40
C THR A 181 -13.20 -6.60 20.01
N SER A 182 -13.04 -5.71 19.04
CA SER A 182 -14.15 -4.90 18.54
C SER A 182 -15.07 -5.67 17.58
N ASP A 183 -14.50 -6.53 16.72
CA ASP A 183 -15.30 -7.37 15.81
C ASP A 183 -16.19 -8.37 16.60
N ALA A 184 -15.68 -8.91 17.71
CA ALA A 184 -16.44 -9.82 18.56
C ALA A 184 -17.61 -9.14 19.33
N ALA A 185 -17.61 -7.81 19.44
CA ALA A 185 -18.68 -7.05 20.08
C ALA A 185 -19.82 -6.69 19.12
N ASP A 186 -19.55 -6.66 17.81
CA ASP A 186 -20.56 -6.34 16.78
C ASP A 186 -21.36 -7.60 16.35
N ASP A 187 -20.90 -8.83 16.70
CA ASP A 187 -21.56 -10.11 16.41
C ASP A 187 -22.53 -10.57 17.54
N THR A 188 -22.78 -9.74 18.57
CA THR A 188 -23.73 -10.01 19.66
C THR A 188 -24.87 -8.98 19.69
#